data_2d678dbd27e3459dacc267bde3062bb3
#
_entry.id   2d678dbd27e3459dacc267bde3062bb3
#
_cell.length_a   1.000
_cell.length_b   1.000
_cell.length_c   1.000
_cell.angle_alpha   90.00
_cell.angle_beta   90.00
_cell.angle_gamma   90.00
#
_symmetry.space_group_name_H-M   'P 1'
#
loop_
_entity.id
_entity.type
_entity.pdbx_description
1 polymer ?
#
loop_
_entity_poly.entity_id
_entity_poly.type
_entity_poly.pdbx_seq_one_letter_code
_entity_poly.pdbx_strand_id
1 'polypeptide(L)'
;MVRVESLEQALDFYCGKLGLVEMNRREDEKGRYTNVFLKASGDDVDMKGKRAPLLELTYNWPARADGDAEKYTGGRNFGHLAYGVENIYEYCKHLMEQDIVINRPPRDGRMAFIKSPDGISIELLQIGDALPIQEPWASMSSTGTW
;
A
#
# COMPACT_ATOMS: atom_id res chain seq x y z
N MET A 1 7.96 6.20 -5.82
CA MET A 1 8.71 5.92 -4.58
C MET A 1 7.97 6.52 -3.40
N VAL A 2 7.90 5.81 -2.29
CA VAL A 2 7.42 6.32 -1.01
C VAL A 2 8.51 6.10 0.06
N ARG A 3 8.63 7.03 1.00
CA ARG A 3 9.50 6.85 2.17
C ARG A 3 8.74 6.18 3.29
N VAL A 4 9.44 5.33 4.04
CA VAL A 4 8.86 4.57 5.14
C VAL A 4 9.67 4.76 6.42
N GLU A 5 8.97 4.93 7.56
CA GLU A 5 9.61 5.12 8.88
C GLU A 5 10.21 3.82 9.42
N SER A 6 9.58 2.69 9.11
CA SER A 6 10.02 1.34 9.48
C SER A 6 9.90 0.40 8.29
N LEU A 7 11.02 -0.15 7.84
CA LEU A 7 11.03 -1.11 6.75
C LEU A 7 10.28 -2.40 7.10
N GLU A 8 10.39 -2.86 8.35
CA GLU A 8 9.70 -4.04 8.84
C GLU A 8 8.17 -3.87 8.78
N GLN A 9 7.66 -2.77 9.35
CA GLN A 9 6.22 -2.48 9.32
C GLN A 9 5.70 -2.26 7.89
N ALA A 10 6.48 -1.60 7.04
CA ALA A 10 6.12 -1.40 5.65
C ALA A 10 6.05 -2.74 4.89
N LEU A 11 7.01 -3.64 5.08
CA LEU A 11 7.00 -4.96 4.43
C LEU A 11 5.88 -5.86 4.96
N ASP A 12 5.62 -5.85 6.26
CA ASP A 12 4.45 -6.55 6.83
C ASP A 12 3.15 -6.05 6.18
N PHE A 13 3.00 -4.75 6.04
CA PHE A 13 1.82 -4.16 5.42
C PHE A 13 1.75 -4.45 3.91
N TYR A 14 2.75 -4.04 3.14
CA TYR A 14 2.69 -4.14 1.67
C TYR A 14 2.81 -5.59 1.16
N CYS A 15 3.67 -6.40 1.75
CA CYS A 15 3.85 -7.79 1.33
C CYS A 15 2.96 -8.74 2.13
N GLY A 16 2.95 -8.63 3.45
CA GLY A 16 2.20 -9.53 4.32
C GLY A 16 0.68 -9.38 4.16
N LYS A 17 0.17 -8.15 4.19
CA LYS A 17 -1.28 -7.87 4.22
C LYS A 17 -1.85 -7.54 2.84
N LEU A 18 -1.17 -6.72 2.03
CA LEU A 18 -1.63 -6.39 0.67
C LEU A 18 -1.23 -7.43 -0.38
N GLY A 19 -0.29 -8.33 -0.08
CA GLY A 19 0.12 -9.40 -0.98
C GLY A 19 1.02 -8.95 -2.13
N LEU A 20 1.72 -7.81 -2.01
CA LEU A 20 2.76 -7.43 -2.97
C LEU A 20 3.98 -8.34 -2.81
N VAL A 21 4.75 -8.47 -3.87
CA VAL A 21 5.93 -9.34 -3.92
C VAL A 21 7.20 -8.50 -4.02
N GLU A 22 8.15 -8.74 -3.10
CA GLU A 22 9.48 -8.14 -3.18
C GLU A 22 10.23 -8.69 -4.39
N MET A 23 10.65 -7.81 -5.27
CA MET A 23 11.40 -8.15 -6.48
C MET A 23 12.90 -7.93 -6.34
N ASN A 24 13.27 -6.89 -5.62
CA ASN A 24 14.67 -6.52 -5.43
C ASN A 24 14.83 -5.67 -4.19
N ARG A 25 16.01 -5.76 -3.59
CA ARG A 25 16.44 -4.91 -2.46
C ARG A 25 17.84 -4.40 -2.72
N ARG A 26 18.08 -3.15 -2.41
CA ARG A 26 19.39 -2.51 -2.52
C ARG A 26 19.68 -1.69 -1.27
N GLU A 27 20.83 -1.90 -0.71
CA GLU A 27 21.38 -1.08 0.38
C GLU A 27 22.47 -0.16 -0.16
N ASP A 28 22.45 1.07 0.26
CA ASP A 28 23.46 2.06 -0.06
C ASP A 28 24.07 2.60 1.25
N GLU A 29 25.21 2.06 1.63
CA GLU A 29 25.90 2.44 2.86
C GLU A 29 26.37 3.88 2.86
N LYS A 30 26.78 4.39 1.69
CA LYS A 30 27.26 5.78 1.55
C LYS A 30 26.10 6.76 1.66
N GLY A 31 24.96 6.44 1.05
CA GLY A 31 23.74 7.22 1.12
C GLY A 31 22.92 6.93 2.39
N ARG A 32 23.22 5.83 3.11
CA ARG A 32 22.56 5.38 4.33
C ARG A 32 21.06 5.17 4.14
N TYR A 33 20.70 4.36 3.13
CA TYR A 33 19.31 3.98 2.89
C TYR A 33 19.19 2.56 2.32
N THR A 34 18.00 2.02 2.46
CA THR A 34 17.59 0.76 1.80
C THR A 34 16.43 1.06 0.86
N ASN A 35 16.53 0.65 -0.39
CA ASN A 35 15.43 0.63 -1.34
C ASN A 35 14.92 -0.79 -1.52
N VAL A 36 13.60 -0.96 -1.50
CA VAL A 36 12.91 -2.21 -1.80
C VAL A 36 11.91 -1.97 -2.93
N PHE A 37 11.94 -2.83 -3.94
CA PHE A 37 11.05 -2.74 -5.09
C PHE A 37 10.02 -3.85 -5.03
N LEU A 38 8.75 -3.47 -4.98
CA LEU A 38 7.61 -4.37 -4.88
C LEU A 38 6.78 -4.33 -6.16
N LYS A 39 6.18 -5.48 -6.52
CA LYS A 39 5.19 -5.59 -7.61
C LYS A 39 3.87 -6.11 -7.06
N ALA A 40 2.76 -5.86 -7.77
CA ALA A 40 1.52 -6.60 -7.53
C ALA A 40 1.71 -8.08 -7.91
N SER A 41 1.09 -8.99 -7.16
CA SER A 41 1.30 -10.45 -7.37
C SER A 41 0.88 -10.93 -8.75
N GLY A 42 -0.15 -10.30 -9.35
CA GLY A 42 -0.64 -10.60 -10.69
C GLY A 42 0.14 -9.96 -11.84
N ASP A 43 1.09 -9.05 -11.54
CA ASP A 43 1.85 -8.36 -12.57
C ASP A 43 2.96 -9.26 -13.14
N ASP A 44 2.98 -9.38 -14.47
CA ASP A 44 4.08 -10.04 -15.17
C ASP A 44 5.23 -9.04 -15.36
N VAL A 45 6.18 -9.07 -14.44
CA VAL A 45 7.34 -8.18 -14.43
C VAL A 45 8.60 -8.95 -14.79
N ASP A 46 9.10 -8.73 -15.98
CA ASP A 46 10.48 -9.03 -16.33
C ASP A 46 11.35 -7.79 -16.07
N MET A 47 12.33 -7.91 -15.16
CA MET A 47 13.31 -6.84 -14.86
C MET A 47 14.10 -6.39 -16.11
N LYS A 48 13.99 -7.11 -17.21
CA LYS A 48 14.74 -6.84 -18.46
C LYS A 48 13.95 -6.18 -19.59
N GLY A 49 12.64 -5.99 -19.48
CA GLY A 49 11.96 -5.42 -20.63
C GLY A 49 10.48 -5.12 -20.57
N LYS A 50 9.68 -5.76 -19.74
CA LYS A 50 8.26 -5.41 -19.56
C LYS A 50 8.09 -4.61 -18.28
N ARG A 51 7.60 -3.41 -18.42
CA ARG A 51 7.48 -2.45 -17.34
C ARG A 51 6.07 -2.50 -16.75
N ALA A 52 5.81 -3.44 -15.85
CA ALA A 52 4.77 -3.19 -14.88
C ALA A 52 5.27 -2.13 -13.89
N PRO A 53 4.41 -1.25 -13.38
CA PRO A 53 4.80 -0.29 -12.36
C PRO A 53 5.26 -1.01 -11.09
N LEU A 54 6.39 -0.58 -10.54
CA LEU A 54 6.90 -1.05 -9.25
C LEU A 54 6.67 0.02 -8.19
N LEU A 55 6.32 -0.42 -6.98
CA LEU A 55 6.37 0.44 -5.82
C LEU A 55 7.80 0.37 -5.24
N GLU A 56 8.50 1.50 -5.23
CA GLU A 56 9.78 1.63 -4.55
C GLU A 56 9.53 2.16 -3.13
N LEU A 57 9.92 1.38 -2.14
CA LEU A 57 10.02 1.80 -0.75
C LEU A 57 11.44 2.30 -0.49
N THR A 58 11.58 3.45 0.18
CA THR A 58 12.87 3.98 0.62
C THR A 58 12.86 4.13 2.14
N TYR A 59 13.72 3.38 2.79
CA TYR A 59 13.98 3.50 4.22
C TYR A 59 15.32 4.20 4.44
N ASN A 60 15.28 5.42 4.99
CA ASN A 60 16.48 6.16 5.38
C ASN A 60 16.95 5.66 6.74
N TRP A 61 18.20 5.24 6.83
CA TRP A 61 18.76 4.75 8.08
C TRP A 61 18.91 5.90 9.09
N PRO A 62 18.55 5.70 10.35
CA PRO A 62 18.76 6.69 11.40
C PRO A 62 20.20 7.21 11.42
N ALA A 63 20.42 8.48 11.74
CA ALA A 63 21.75 9.09 11.78
C ALA A 63 22.70 8.36 12.76
N ARG A 64 22.13 7.75 13.81
CA ARG A 64 22.80 6.86 14.77
C ARG A 64 22.02 5.55 14.87
N ALA A 65 22.67 4.48 15.26
CA ALA A 65 22.04 3.17 15.44
C ALA A 65 20.95 3.17 16.54
N ASP A 66 21.04 4.09 17.49
CA ASP A 66 20.11 4.33 18.60
C ASP A 66 19.23 5.59 18.38
N GLY A 67 19.30 6.19 17.19
CA GLY A 67 18.52 7.39 16.83
C GLY A 67 17.09 7.04 16.42
N ASP A 68 16.19 8.00 16.60
CA ASP A 68 14.82 7.89 16.10
C ASP A 68 14.81 7.84 14.56
N ALA A 69 13.91 7.02 14.01
CA ALA A 69 13.63 7.03 12.58
C ALA A 69 13.09 8.40 12.15
N GLU A 70 13.40 8.79 10.92
CA GLU A 70 12.84 10.00 10.32
C GLU A 70 11.32 9.85 10.20
N LYS A 71 10.57 10.85 10.72
CA LYS A 71 9.11 10.87 10.59
C LYS A 71 8.67 11.66 9.38
N TYR A 72 7.69 11.11 8.67
CA TYR A 72 7.16 11.72 7.47
C TYR A 72 5.75 12.24 7.67
N THR A 73 5.46 13.37 7.02
CA THR A 73 4.11 13.93 6.97
C THR A 73 3.63 13.90 5.52
N GLY A 74 2.41 13.43 5.30
CA GLY A 74 1.89 13.20 3.94
C GLY A 74 1.78 14.47 3.09
N GLY A 75 1.57 15.65 3.70
CA GLY A 75 1.31 16.88 2.94
C GLY A 75 0.06 16.75 2.05
N ARG A 76 -0.08 17.65 1.07
CA ARG A 76 -1.20 17.64 0.11
C ARG A 76 -0.79 17.49 -1.35
N ASN A 77 0.51 17.46 -1.61
CA ASN A 77 1.02 17.34 -2.98
C ASN A 77 0.90 15.90 -3.50
N PHE A 78 1.29 14.91 -2.68
CA PHE A 78 1.13 13.52 -3.02
C PHE A 78 -0.36 13.12 -2.87
N GLY A 79 -0.91 12.44 -3.86
CA GLY A 79 -2.29 11.93 -3.82
C GLY A 79 -2.37 10.58 -3.11
N HIS A 80 -2.41 9.50 -3.90
CA HIS A 80 -2.53 8.13 -3.40
C HIS A 80 -1.83 7.14 -4.34
N LEU A 81 -1.61 5.93 -3.85
CA LEU A 81 -1.33 4.76 -4.67
C LEU A 81 -2.67 4.12 -5.04
N ALA A 82 -2.75 3.47 -6.21
CA ALA A 82 -3.94 2.74 -6.63
C ALA A 82 -3.60 1.31 -7.05
N TYR A 83 -4.42 0.34 -6.60
CA TYR A 83 -4.29 -1.08 -6.96
C TYR A 83 -5.60 -1.62 -7.47
N GLY A 84 -5.55 -2.34 -8.62
CA GLY A 84 -6.67 -3.13 -9.10
C GLY A 84 -6.81 -4.43 -8.29
N VAL A 85 -8.03 -4.78 -7.91
CA VAL A 85 -8.38 -6.02 -7.20
C VAL A 85 -9.51 -6.75 -7.91
N GLU A 86 -9.49 -8.09 -7.94
CA GLU A 86 -10.48 -8.88 -8.66
C GLU A 86 -11.86 -8.86 -8.01
N ASN A 87 -11.90 -8.83 -6.68
CA ASN A 87 -13.14 -8.73 -5.89
C ASN A 87 -12.90 -7.79 -4.71
N ILE A 88 -13.42 -6.55 -4.84
CA ILE A 88 -13.17 -5.51 -3.83
C ILE A 88 -13.79 -5.83 -2.48
N TYR A 89 -14.91 -6.55 -2.44
CA TYR A 89 -15.57 -6.90 -1.18
C TYR A 89 -14.78 -7.96 -0.41
N GLU A 90 -14.37 -9.03 -1.09
CA GLU A 90 -13.56 -10.08 -0.48
C GLU A 90 -12.19 -9.55 -0.04
N TYR A 91 -11.59 -8.69 -0.86
CA TYR A 91 -10.30 -8.10 -0.52
C TYR A 91 -10.40 -7.16 0.69
N CYS A 92 -11.42 -6.28 0.75
CA CYS A 92 -11.64 -5.44 1.92
C CYS A 92 -11.95 -6.25 3.18
N LYS A 93 -12.71 -7.35 3.07
CA LYS A 93 -12.96 -8.27 4.18
C LYS A 93 -11.66 -8.90 4.69
N HIS A 94 -10.83 -9.42 3.78
CA HIS A 94 -9.52 -9.99 4.10
C HIS A 94 -8.63 -8.97 4.84
N LEU A 95 -8.61 -7.70 4.39
CA LEU A 95 -7.85 -6.65 5.06
C LEU A 95 -8.37 -6.34 6.47
N MET A 96 -9.70 -6.31 6.66
CA MET A 96 -10.30 -6.12 7.98
C MET A 96 -9.96 -7.26 8.95
N GLU A 97 -9.87 -8.51 8.47
CA GLU A 97 -9.44 -9.67 9.25
C GLU A 97 -7.97 -9.57 9.70
N GLN A 98 -7.21 -8.67 9.09
CA GLN A 98 -5.83 -8.34 9.45
C GLN A 98 -5.69 -6.98 10.14
N ASP A 99 -6.75 -6.48 10.76
CA ASP A 99 -6.81 -5.21 11.49
C ASP A 99 -6.52 -3.97 10.64
N ILE A 100 -6.73 -4.04 9.31
CA ILE A 100 -6.64 -2.88 8.44
C ILE A 100 -7.98 -2.13 8.44
N VAL A 101 -7.92 -0.84 8.76
CA VAL A 101 -9.08 0.03 8.71
C VAL A 101 -9.44 0.36 7.27
N ILE A 102 -10.68 0.08 6.86
CA ILE A 102 -11.21 0.55 5.59
C ILE A 102 -11.71 1.98 5.79
N ASN A 103 -10.90 2.96 5.39
CA ASN A 103 -11.22 4.38 5.59
C ASN A 103 -12.42 4.84 4.77
N ARG A 104 -12.51 4.44 3.50
CA ARG A 104 -13.70 4.57 2.66
C ARG A 104 -14.15 3.18 2.20
N PRO A 105 -15.28 2.67 2.71
CA PRO A 105 -15.82 1.38 2.28
C PRO A 105 -16.24 1.37 0.80
N PRO A 106 -16.24 0.19 0.14
CA PRO A 106 -16.60 0.03 -1.26
C PRO A 106 -18.13 0.04 -1.47
N ARG A 107 -18.83 1.12 -1.06
CA ARG A 107 -20.29 1.23 -1.08
C ARG A 107 -20.90 1.11 -2.48
N ASP A 108 -20.11 1.51 -3.49
CA ASP A 108 -20.50 1.51 -4.90
C ASP A 108 -20.04 0.24 -5.64
N GLY A 109 -19.42 -0.71 -4.94
CA GLY A 109 -18.85 -1.91 -5.54
C GLY A 109 -17.64 -1.65 -6.44
N ARG A 110 -17.06 -0.43 -6.39
CA ARG A 110 -16.03 0.01 -7.33
C ARG A 110 -14.72 0.38 -6.67
N MET A 111 -14.75 1.17 -5.57
CA MET A 111 -13.53 1.67 -4.95
C MET A 111 -13.61 1.68 -3.43
N ALA A 112 -12.47 1.50 -2.79
CA ALA A 112 -12.26 1.66 -1.36
C ALA A 112 -10.96 2.42 -1.10
N PHE A 113 -10.80 2.97 0.11
CA PHE A 113 -9.55 3.57 0.55
C PHE A 113 -9.11 3.00 1.89
N ILE A 114 -7.82 2.78 2.01
CA ILE A 114 -7.10 2.42 3.23
C ILE A 114 -5.88 3.33 3.38
N LYS A 115 -5.15 3.20 4.49
CA LYS A 115 -3.86 3.88 4.70
C LYS A 115 -2.76 2.90 5.07
N SER A 116 -1.55 3.18 4.58
CA SER A 116 -0.33 2.52 5.05
C SER A 116 0.05 2.96 6.47
N PRO A 117 0.96 2.25 7.15
CA PRO A 117 1.50 2.67 8.44
C PRO A 117 2.07 4.10 8.43
N ASP A 118 2.65 4.54 7.31
CA ASP A 118 3.21 5.87 7.12
C ASP A 118 2.16 6.91 6.67
N GLY A 119 0.87 6.57 6.71
CA GLY A 119 -0.23 7.47 6.36
C GLY A 119 -0.45 7.71 4.87
N ILE A 120 0.20 6.93 3.99
CA ILE A 120 -0.04 7.00 2.54
C ILE A 120 -1.43 6.45 2.23
N SER A 121 -2.25 7.26 1.55
CA SER A 121 -3.55 6.81 1.03
C SER A 121 -3.37 5.75 -0.06
N ILE A 122 -4.18 4.71 0.00
CA ILE A 122 -4.19 3.63 -0.99
C ILE A 122 -5.61 3.42 -1.45
N GLU A 123 -5.83 3.63 -2.74
CA GLU A 123 -7.09 3.34 -3.42
C GLU A 123 -7.10 1.88 -3.89
N LEU A 124 -8.17 1.17 -3.60
CA LEU A 124 -8.45 -0.17 -4.11
C LEU A 124 -9.54 -0.03 -5.17
N LEU A 125 -9.29 -0.54 -6.36
CA LEU A 125 -10.19 -0.43 -7.51
C LEU A 125 -10.64 -1.81 -7.97
N GLN A 126 -11.95 -2.00 -8.11
CA GLN A 126 -12.51 -3.19 -8.73
C GLN A 126 -12.04 -3.30 -10.17
N ILE A 127 -11.44 -4.42 -10.55
CA ILE A 127 -11.10 -4.73 -11.96
C ILE A 127 -12.39 -5.09 -12.69
N GLY A 128 -12.60 -4.46 -13.86
CA GLY A 128 -13.81 -4.66 -14.63
C GLY A 128 -14.99 -3.80 -14.16
N ASP A 129 -16.21 -4.34 -14.24
CA ASP A 129 -17.42 -3.63 -13.85
C ASP A 129 -17.56 -3.53 -12.32
N ALA A 130 -18.32 -2.52 -11.85
CA ALA A 130 -18.66 -2.43 -10.45
C ALA A 130 -19.46 -3.65 -10.00
N LEU A 131 -19.13 -4.19 -8.82
CA LEU A 131 -19.89 -5.29 -8.25
C LEU A 131 -21.29 -4.80 -7.78
N PRO A 132 -22.29 -5.68 -7.75
CA PRO A 132 -23.60 -5.34 -7.21
C PRO A 132 -23.49 -4.78 -5.79
N ILE A 133 -24.24 -3.72 -5.51
CA ILE A 133 -24.27 -3.09 -4.18
C ILE A 133 -24.79 -4.11 -3.16
N GLN A 134 -24.09 -4.27 -2.05
CA GLN A 134 -24.44 -5.22 -0.99
C GLN A 134 -24.07 -4.73 0.41
N GLU A 135 -24.81 -5.20 1.39
CA GLU A 135 -24.48 -5.03 2.80
C GLU A 135 -23.34 -5.99 3.24
N PRO A 136 -22.53 -5.61 4.24
CA PRO A 136 -22.64 -4.40 5.06
C PRO A 136 -22.02 -3.16 4.40
N TRP A 137 -21.43 -3.28 3.23
CA TRP A 137 -20.63 -2.23 2.58
C TRP A 137 -21.47 -1.00 2.21
N ALA A 138 -22.70 -1.24 1.74
CA ALA A 138 -23.59 -0.17 1.27
C ALA A 138 -23.89 0.88 2.36
N SER A 139 -24.11 0.42 3.59
CA SER A 139 -24.42 1.27 4.74
C SER A 139 -23.22 1.65 5.60
N MET A 140 -22.04 1.04 5.35
CA MET A 140 -20.84 1.25 6.18
C MET A 140 -20.34 2.70 6.06
N SER A 141 -20.15 3.35 7.19
CA SER A 141 -19.62 4.71 7.27
C SER A 141 -18.13 4.77 6.99
N SER A 142 -17.66 5.90 6.47
CA SER A 142 -16.22 6.17 6.35
C SER A 142 -15.59 6.41 7.72
N THR A 143 -14.32 6.03 7.87
CA THR A 143 -13.54 6.18 9.10
C THR A 143 -12.31 7.06 8.83
N GLY A 144 -12.19 8.17 9.54
CA GLY A 144 -11.06 9.09 9.38
C GLY A 144 -11.06 9.80 8.02
N THR A 145 -9.85 10.07 7.54
CA THR A 145 -9.59 10.72 6.23
C THR A 145 -8.77 9.79 5.35
N TRP A 146 -8.86 9.93 4.06
CA TRP A 146 -8.12 9.17 3.06
C TRP A 146 -7.60 10.06 1.94
#